data_fcf458cbac049c748b87d4656cdc92c9
#
_entry.id   fcf458cbac049c748b87d4656cdc92c9
#
_cell.length_a   1.000
_cell.length_b   1.000
_cell.length_c   1.000
_cell.angle_alpha   90.00
_cell.angle_beta   90.00
_cell.angle_gamma   90.00
#
_symmetry.space_group_name_H-M   'P 1'
#
loop_
_entity.id
_entity.type
_entity.pdbx_description
1 polymer ?
#
loop_
_entity_poly.entity_id
_entity_poly.type
_entity_poly.pdbx_seq_one_letter_code
_entity_poly.pdbx_strand_id
1 'polypeptide(L)'
;LHKAIRRQRQMCIRDSGNTGLNSSYLKYFVEDLARLEGYEGRDVLSNSKCLSADVNAAFDPTWSTPFEKNNSSFINEGVCVTKFTGARGKGGTSDASAEYVSFVKNLLESNGVLWQSGELGKVDAGGGGTVAMYIANLNVDVIDVGVPVLSMHSPYEIVSKIDTYMAYKAFKVFFTK
;
A
#
# COMPACT_ATOMS: atom_id res chain seq x y z
N LEU A 1 10.35 24.09 -8.04
CA LEU A 1 9.49 24.25 -6.85
C LEU A 1 8.02 24.04 -7.17
N HIS A 2 7.45 24.68 -8.21
CA HIS A 2 6.02 24.54 -8.54
C HIS A 2 5.58 23.13 -8.98
N LYS A 3 6.46 22.33 -9.58
CA LYS A 3 6.13 20.96 -10.01
C LYS A 3 6.08 19.97 -8.83
N ALA A 4 6.95 20.10 -7.85
CA ALA A 4 6.93 19.30 -6.62
C ALA A 4 5.70 19.60 -5.77
N ILE A 5 5.31 20.86 -5.64
CA ILE A 5 4.11 21.31 -4.92
C ILE A 5 2.82 20.77 -5.58
N ARG A 6 2.76 20.69 -6.93
CA ARG A 6 1.59 20.09 -7.62
C ARG A 6 1.43 18.60 -7.34
N ARG A 7 2.51 17.85 -7.15
CA ARG A 7 2.46 16.41 -6.85
C ARG A 7 2.07 16.12 -5.40
N GLN A 8 2.59 16.90 -4.45
CA GLN A 8 2.09 16.85 -3.06
C GLN A 8 0.60 17.15 -2.99
N ARG A 9 0.09 18.07 -3.80
CA ARG A 9 -1.35 18.33 -3.90
C ARG A 9 -2.13 17.14 -4.45
N GLN A 10 -1.59 16.37 -5.40
CA GLN A 10 -2.28 15.18 -5.92
C GLN A 10 -2.36 14.05 -4.88
N MET A 11 -1.35 13.88 -4.04
CA MET A 11 -1.43 12.94 -2.91
C MET A 11 -2.48 13.40 -1.90
N CYS A 12 -2.47 14.68 -1.51
CA CYS A 12 -3.47 15.23 -0.60
C CYS A 12 -4.91 15.15 -1.12
N ILE A 13 -5.13 15.23 -2.44
CA ILE A 13 -6.46 15.12 -3.05
C ILE A 13 -7.02 13.71 -2.92
N ARG A 14 -6.19 12.67 -2.97
CA ARG A 14 -6.64 11.29 -2.80
C ARG A 14 -6.97 10.92 -1.36
N ASP A 15 -6.36 11.60 -0.41
CA ASP A 15 -6.43 11.25 1.00
C ASP A 15 -7.46 12.10 1.76
N SER A 16 -7.73 13.32 1.32
CA SER A 16 -8.50 14.30 2.06
C SER A 16 -9.77 14.77 1.34
N GLY A 17 -10.67 15.36 2.12
CA GLY A 17 -11.95 15.84 1.62
C GLY A 17 -12.97 14.72 1.37
N ASN A 18 -14.11 15.10 0.82
CA ASN A 18 -15.20 14.16 0.52
C ASN A 18 -14.98 13.32 -0.74
N THR A 19 -13.90 13.55 -1.48
CA THR A 19 -13.48 12.80 -2.66
C THR A 19 -12.32 11.86 -2.39
N GLY A 20 -11.72 11.93 -1.21
CA GLY A 20 -10.61 11.07 -0.79
C GLY A 20 -11.06 9.92 0.11
N LEU A 21 -10.17 8.97 0.38
CA LEU A 21 -10.45 7.80 1.23
C LEU A 21 -10.71 8.14 2.70
N ASN A 22 -10.36 9.36 3.13
CA ASN A 22 -10.72 9.86 4.46
C ASN A 22 -12.20 10.25 4.58
N SER A 23 -12.95 10.20 3.48
CA SER A 23 -14.39 10.45 3.50
C SER A 23 -15.17 9.24 4.02
N SER A 24 -16.37 9.48 4.52
CA SER A 24 -17.27 8.41 4.95
C SER A 24 -17.98 7.70 3.78
N TYR A 25 -17.72 8.09 2.52
CA TYR A 25 -18.44 7.58 1.36
C TYR A 25 -18.33 6.06 1.23
N LEU A 26 -17.11 5.52 1.32
CA LEU A 26 -16.89 4.07 1.24
C LEU A 26 -17.67 3.34 2.34
N LYS A 27 -17.62 3.86 3.56
CA LYS A 27 -18.36 3.30 4.70
C LYS A 27 -19.86 3.26 4.42
N TYR A 28 -20.45 4.38 4.00
CA TYR A 28 -21.89 4.45 3.69
C TYR A 28 -22.27 3.52 2.55
N PHE A 29 -21.44 3.44 1.51
CA PHE A 29 -21.67 2.55 0.38
C PHE A 29 -21.70 1.07 0.82
N VAL A 30 -20.74 0.64 1.65
CA VAL A 30 -20.70 -0.73 2.19
C VAL A 30 -21.90 -0.99 3.12
N GLU A 31 -22.25 -0.02 3.97
CA GLU A 31 -23.43 -0.11 4.85
C GLU A 31 -24.73 -0.28 4.07
N ASP A 32 -24.89 0.47 2.99
CA ASP A 32 -26.09 0.39 2.15
C ASP A 32 -26.17 -0.96 1.41
N LEU A 33 -25.08 -1.45 0.86
CA LEU A 33 -25.02 -2.79 0.24
C LEU A 33 -25.27 -3.90 1.26
N ALA A 34 -24.65 -3.85 2.42
CA ALA A 34 -24.82 -4.84 3.47
C ALA A 34 -26.29 -4.94 3.91
N ARG A 35 -26.95 -3.79 4.04
CA ARG A 35 -28.38 -3.74 4.42
C ARG A 35 -29.29 -4.42 3.41
N LEU A 36 -28.98 -4.36 2.10
CA LEU A 36 -29.76 -5.05 1.06
C LEU A 36 -29.71 -6.57 1.22
N GLU A 37 -28.60 -7.09 1.76
CA GLU A 37 -28.39 -8.52 2.01
C GLU A 37 -28.71 -8.94 3.45
N GLY A 38 -29.22 -8.02 4.29
CA GLY A 38 -29.57 -8.29 5.69
C GLY A 38 -28.39 -8.36 6.67
N TYR A 39 -27.25 -7.77 6.30
CA TYR A 39 -26.06 -7.70 7.15
C TYR A 39 -25.83 -6.30 7.72
N GLU A 40 -25.09 -6.22 8.82
CA GLU A 40 -24.57 -4.99 9.37
C GLU A 40 -23.28 -4.56 8.64
N GLY A 41 -23.19 -3.33 8.17
CA GLY A 41 -22.03 -2.83 7.42
C GLY A 41 -20.71 -2.94 8.18
N ARG A 42 -20.74 -2.73 9.51
CA ARG A 42 -19.57 -2.91 10.39
C ARG A 42 -19.04 -4.34 10.39
N ASP A 43 -19.92 -5.33 10.32
CA ASP A 43 -19.52 -6.74 10.32
C ASP A 43 -18.93 -7.14 8.97
N VAL A 44 -19.47 -6.59 7.87
CA VAL A 44 -18.90 -6.74 6.53
C VAL A 44 -17.50 -6.14 6.48
N LEU A 45 -17.31 -4.91 6.96
CA LEU A 45 -16.00 -4.26 6.99
C LEU A 45 -14.99 -5.02 7.84
N SER A 46 -15.37 -5.44 9.04
CA SER A 46 -14.48 -6.18 9.95
C SER A 46 -14.07 -7.57 9.44
N ASN A 47 -14.84 -8.15 8.52
CA ASN A 47 -14.52 -9.42 7.87
C ASN A 47 -13.91 -9.23 6.47
N SER A 48 -13.68 -7.99 6.05
CA SER A 48 -13.12 -7.66 4.75
C SER A 48 -11.59 -7.66 4.76
N LYS A 49 -11.01 -7.98 3.62
CA LYS A 49 -9.57 -7.94 3.37
C LYS A 49 -9.27 -7.01 2.21
N CYS A 50 -8.19 -6.24 2.34
CA CYS A 50 -7.80 -5.26 1.35
C CYS A 50 -6.30 -5.35 1.05
N LEU A 51 -5.94 -5.31 -0.22
CA LEU A 51 -4.59 -4.98 -0.65
C LEU A 51 -4.56 -3.52 -1.07
N SER A 52 -3.77 -2.72 -0.39
CA SER A 52 -3.49 -1.34 -0.79
C SER A 52 -2.41 -1.37 -1.88
N ALA A 53 -2.81 -0.99 -3.11
CA ALA A 53 -1.93 -1.02 -4.28
C ALA A 53 -1.03 0.22 -4.35
N ASP A 54 -0.37 0.55 -3.26
CA ASP A 54 0.57 1.67 -3.23
C ASP A 54 1.98 1.20 -3.58
N VAL A 55 2.71 2.03 -4.33
CA VAL A 55 4.08 1.74 -4.76
C VAL A 55 5.06 1.91 -3.61
N ASN A 56 6.18 1.18 -3.66
CA ASN A 56 7.25 1.29 -2.69
C ASN A 56 8.49 1.95 -3.32
N ALA A 57 9.19 2.81 -2.58
CA ALA A 57 10.42 3.42 -3.08
C ALA A 57 11.55 2.39 -3.09
N ALA A 58 11.97 1.98 -4.30
CA ALA A 58 13.09 1.07 -4.48
C ALA A 58 14.41 1.73 -4.12
N PHE A 59 15.35 0.94 -3.60
CA PHE A 59 16.69 1.40 -3.30
C PHE A 59 17.38 1.96 -4.55
N ASP A 60 17.80 3.23 -4.46
CA ASP A 60 18.56 3.88 -5.51
C ASP A 60 20.04 3.99 -5.10
N PRO A 61 20.94 3.24 -5.76
CA PRO A 61 22.37 3.28 -5.44
C PRO A 61 23.02 4.63 -5.77
N THR A 62 22.42 5.42 -6.66
CA THR A 62 22.93 6.77 -7.03
C THR A 62 22.56 7.82 -6.00
N TRP A 63 21.53 7.58 -5.21
CA TRP A 63 21.07 8.46 -4.14
C TRP A 63 20.63 7.65 -2.91
N SER A 64 21.58 6.99 -2.28
CA SER A 64 21.33 6.04 -1.19
C SER A 64 20.99 6.68 0.16
N THR A 65 21.24 7.98 0.33
CA THR A 65 21.10 8.69 1.62
C THR A 65 19.73 8.53 2.30
N PRO A 66 18.58 8.58 1.58
CA PRO A 66 17.26 8.47 2.21
C PRO A 66 16.83 7.03 2.49
N PHE A 67 17.66 6.05 2.14
CA PHE A 67 17.34 4.63 2.25
C PHE A 67 18.15 3.94 3.34
N GLU A 68 17.57 2.88 3.87
CA GLU A 68 18.28 1.87 4.63
C GLU A 68 18.26 0.56 3.81
N LYS A 69 19.44 0.16 3.31
CA LYS A 69 19.54 -0.91 2.32
C LYS A 69 18.88 -2.21 2.75
N ASN A 70 18.99 -2.55 4.04
CA ASN A 70 18.46 -3.81 4.57
C ASN A 70 16.93 -3.84 4.66
N ASN A 71 16.29 -2.67 4.62
CA ASN A 71 14.83 -2.53 4.72
C ASN A 71 14.20 -2.03 3.41
N SER A 72 15.01 -1.83 2.38
CA SER A 72 14.52 -1.30 1.10
C SER A 72 14.12 -2.42 0.15
N SER A 73 13.14 -2.12 -0.70
CA SER A 73 12.82 -2.96 -1.85
C SER A 73 13.77 -2.69 -3.02
N PHE A 74 13.87 -3.66 -3.92
CA PHE A 74 14.70 -3.59 -5.12
C PHE A 74 13.86 -3.86 -6.36
N ILE A 75 14.20 -3.21 -7.48
CA ILE A 75 13.58 -3.52 -8.77
C ILE A 75 14.00 -4.90 -9.26
N ASN A 76 13.12 -5.59 -9.99
CA ASN A 76 13.27 -6.97 -10.50
C ASN A 76 13.19 -8.08 -9.44
N GLU A 77 12.79 -7.76 -8.21
CA GLU A 77 12.61 -8.74 -7.13
C GLU A 77 11.13 -9.00 -6.78
N GLY A 78 10.23 -8.60 -7.65
CA GLY A 78 8.80 -8.82 -7.50
C GLY A 78 8.07 -7.71 -6.73
N VAL A 79 6.84 -7.99 -6.31
CA VAL A 79 6.03 -7.02 -5.57
C VAL A 79 6.59 -6.81 -4.17
N CYS A 80 6.53 -5.59 -3.69
CA CYS A 80 6.91 -5.27 -2.32
C CYS A 80 5.69 -5.38 -1.40
N VAL A 81 5.81 -6.22 -0.38
CA VAL A 81 4.85 -6.33 0.72
C VAL A 81 5.36 -5.46 1.86
N THR A 82 4.63 -4.40 2.16
CA THR A 82 5.00 -3.43 3.20
C THR A 82 4.06 -3.60 4.39
N LYS A 83 4.57 -4.21 5.46
CA LYS A 83 3.80 -4.46 6.68
C LYS A 83 3.48 -3.17 7.42
N PHE A 84 4.46 -2.27 7.51
CA PHE A 84 4.38 -1.01 8.25
C PHE A 84 4.60 0.17 7.32
N THR A 85 3.76 1.17 7.42
CA THR A 85 3.93 2.47 6.75
C THR A 85 3.79 3.60 7.76
N GLY A 86 4.51 4.68 7.55
CA GLY A 86 4.45 5.85 8.40
C GLY A 86 5.56 6.85 8.10
N ALA A 87 5.26 8.13 8.24
CA ALA A 87 6.24 9.20 8.07
C ALA A 87 7.07 9.36 9.35
N ARG A 88 8.38 9.30 9.22
CA ARG A 88 9.34 9.43 10.34
C ARG A 88 9.04 8.45 11.49
N GLY A 89 8.56 7.26 11.14
CA GLY A 89 8.21 6.21 12.09
C GLY A 89 6.96 6.46 12.94
N LYS A 90 6.27 7.60 12.81
CA LYS A 90 5.22 7.97 13.78
C LYS A 90 3.99 8.68 13.21
N GLY A 91 4.01 9.16 11.99
CA GLY A 91 2.92 9.93 11.40
C GLY A 91 2.20 9.15 10.30
N GLY A 92 0.84 9.14 10.32
CA GLY A 92 0.04 8.49 9.28
C GLY A 92 0.33 7.00 9.16
N THR A 93 0.47 6.30 10.29
CA THR A 93 0.91 4.90 10.34
C THR A 93 -0.20 3.93 10.01
N SER A 94 0.15 2.86 9.30
CA SER A 94 -0.61 1.62 9.19
C SER A 94 0.30 0.45 9.49
N ASP A 95 -0.16 -0.49 10.28
CA ASP A 95 0.58 -1.70 10.67
C ASP A 95 -0.32 -2.92 10.49
N ALA A 96 -0.04 -3.73 9.47
CA ALA A 96 -0.81 -4.94 9.19
C ALA A 96 -0.61 -5.99 10.29
N SER A 97 -1.69 -6.70 10.67
CA SER A 97 -1.61 -7.83 11.62
C SER A 97 -0.68 -8.93 11.10
N ALA A 98 -0.02 -9.64 12.01
CA ALA A 98 0.88 -10.73 11.65
C ALA A 98 0.13 -11.86 10.91
N GLU A 99 -1.10 -12.10 11.29
CA GLU A 99 -2.00 -13.09 10.69
C GLU A 99 -2.30 -12.72 9.24
N TYR A 100 -2.63 -11.46 8.99
CA TYR A 100 -2.93 -11.00 7.64
C TYR A 100 -1.67 -10.96 6.75
N VAL A 101 -0.52 -10.56 7.31
CA VAL A 101 0.78 -10.67 6.63
C VAL A 101 1.06 -12.11 6.21
N SER A 102 0.86 -13.07 7.13
CA SER A 102 1.06 -14.49 6.84
C SER A 102 0.10 -15.00 5.77
N PHE A 103 -1.17 -14.60 5.83
CA PHE A 103 -2.17 -14.95 4.81
C PHE A 103 -1.73 -14.46 3.42
N VAL A 104 -1.32 -13.19 3.29
CA VAL A 104 -0.91 -12.61 2.00
C VAL A 104 0.37 -13.27 1.49
N LYS A 105 1.39 -13.47 2.33
CA LYS A 105 2.63 -14.16 1.94
C LYS A 105 2.36 -15.56 1.44
N ASN A 106 1.60 -16.36 2.17
CA ASN A 106 1.23 -17.71 1.76
C ASN A 106 0.45 -17.72 0.44
N LEU A 107 -0.43 -16.74 0.24
CA LEU A 107 -1.18 -16.59 -1.01
C LEU A 107 -0.23 -16.34 -2.20
N LEU A 108 0.74 -15.44 -2.04
CA LEU A 108 1.70 -15.11 -3.08
C LEU A 108 2.60 -16.31 -3.40
N GLU A 109 3.18 -16.94 -2.39
CA GLU A 109 4.09 -18.08 -2.52
C GLU A 109 3.40 -19.29 -3.19
N SER A 110 2.21 -19.66 -2.72
CA SER A 110 1.48 -20.81 -3.26
C SER A 110 1.03 -20.64 -4.73
N ASN A 111 1.04 -19.40 -5.23
CA ASN A 111 0.68 -19.09 -6.62
C ASN A 111 1.88 -18.65 -7.48
N GLY A 112 3.12 -18.82 -6.99
CA GLY A 112 4.32 -18.49 -7.73
C GLY A 112 4.43 -17.01 -8.08
N VAL A 113 3.99 -16.14 -7.18
CA VAL A 113 4.18 -14.70 -7.27
C VAL A 113 5.48 -14.35 -6.56
N LEU A 114 6.40 -13.77 -7.29
CA LEU A 114 7.65 -13.26 -6.71
C LEU A 114 7.33 -12.02 -5.88
N TRP A 115 7.81 -12.01 -4.63
CA TRP A 115 7.58 -10.93 -3.70
C TRP A 115 8.80 -10.69 -2.80
N GLN A 116 8.87 -9.50 -2.25
CA GLN A 116 9.87 -9.08 -1.28
C GLN A 116 9.22 -8.27 -0.16
N SER A 117 9.87 -8.17 0.99
CA SER A 117 9.48 -7.21 2.04
C SER A 117 10.32 -5.95 1.90
N GLY A 118 9.71 -4.81 2.11
CA GLY A 118 10.43 -3.55 2.16
C GLY A 118 9.65 -2.50 2.93
N GLU A 119 10.38 -1.52 3.43
CA GLU A 119 9.83 -0.33 4.06
C GLU A 119 10.12 0.91 3.22
N LEU A 120 9.36 1.96 3.48
CA LEU A 120 9.45 3.19 2.71
C LEU A 120 10.48 4.13 3.33
N GLY A 121 11.72 4.08 2.84
CA GLY A 121 12.80 4.95 3.27
C GLY A 121 13.48 4.51 4.57
N LYS A 122 14.32 5.40 5.09
CA LYS A 122 15.11 5.16 6.28
C LYS A 122 14.27 5.29 7.54
N VAL A 123 14.38 4.32 8.45
CA VAL A 123 13.66 4.30 9.73
C VAL A 123 13.90 5.60 10.50
N ASP A 124 12.85 6.15 11.09
CA ASP A 124 12.80 7.42 11.87
C ASP A 124 13.17 8.70 11.08
N ALA A 125 13.82 8.59 9.92
CA ALA A 125 14.24 9.76 9.15
C ALA A 125 13.43 9.96 7.86
N GLY A 126 12.95 8.89 7.28
CA GLY A 126 12.19 8.86 6.04
C GLY A 126 10.78 8.31 6.22
N GLY A 127 10.29 7.68 5.19
CA GLY A 127 8.98 7.04 5.18
C GLY A 127 7.87 7.92 4.65
N GLY A 128 6.69 7.33 4.58
CA GLY A 128 5.46 7.99 4.16
C GLY A 128 4.26 7.18 4.62
N GLY A 129 3.14 7.86 4.87
CA GLY A 129 1.86 7.21 5.07
C GLY A 129 1.26 6.80 3.73
N THR A 130 0.46 5.75 3.75
CA THR A 130 -0.31 5.27 2.61
C THR A 130 -1.81 5.40 2.88
N VAL A 131 -2.61 5.23 1.86
CA VAL A 131 -4.08 5.23 1.99
C VAL A 131 -4.60 4.04 2.81
N ALA A 132 -3.77 3.02 3.03
CA ALA A 132 -4.08 1.85 3.86
C ALA A 132 -4.57 2.24 5.25
N MET A 133 -4.03 3.30 5.84
CA MET A 133 -4.45 3.82 7.15
C MET A 133 -5.95 4.12 7.21
N TYR A 134 -6.53 4.71 6.18
CA TYR A 134 -7.95 5.07 6.17
C TYR A 134 -8.86 3.84 6.09
N ILE A 135 -8.41 2.80 5.38
CA ILE A 135 -9.12 1.53 5.29
C ILE A 135 -8.98 0.75 6.60
N ALA A 136 -7.78 0.73 7.20
CA ALA A 136 -7.54 0.12 8.51
C ALA A 136 -8.43 0.74 9.62
N ASN A 137 -8.67 2.06 9.56
CA ASN A 137 -9.57 2.75 10.49
C ASN A 137 -11.04 2.32 10.39
N LEU A 138 -11.41 1.61 9.32
CA LEU A 138 -12.72 0.97 9.17
C LEU A 138 -12.75 -0.47 9.70
N ASN A 139 -11.68 -0.90 10.39
CA ASN A 139 -11.50 -2.23 10.94
C ASN A 139 -11.35 -3.33 9.87
N VAL A 140 -10.86 -2.97 8.68
CA VAL A 140 -10.56 -3.88 7.58
C VAL A 140 -9.11 -4.38 7.72
N ASP A 141 -8.88 -5.67 7.51
CA ASP A 141 -7.52 -6.19 7.34
C ASP A 141 -6.88 -5.60 6.07
N VAL A 142 -5.83 -4.80 6.21
CA VAL A 142 -5.18 -4.13 5.08
C VAL A 142 -3.66 -4.23 5.15
N ILE A 143 -3.03 -4.40 4.00
CA ILE A 143 -1.58 -4.37 3.83
C ILE A 143 -1.24 -3.72 2.49
N ASP A 144 -0.11 -3.01 2.44
CA ASP A 144 0.38 -2.46 1.18
C ASP A 144 1.13 -3.53 0.37
N VAL A 145 0.70 -3.70 -0.88
CA VAL A 145 1.33 -4.59 -1.86
C VAL A 145 1.49 -3.81 -3.15
N GLY A 146 2.69 -3.38 -3.45
CA GLY A 146 2.95 -2.49 -4.57
C GLY A 146 4.20 -2.81 -5.37
N VAL A 147 4.39 -2.06 -6.45
CA VAL A 147 5.56 -2.19 -7.33
C VAL A 147 6.70 -1.33 -6.80
N PRO A 148 7.94 -1.85 -6.71
CA PRO A 148 9.11 -1.04 -6.43
C PRO A 148 9.34 0.02 -7.54
N VAL A 149 9.56 1.27 -7.13
CA VAL A 149 9.71 2.42 -8.05
C VAL A 149 11.00 3.15 -7.75
N LEU A 150 11.82 3.38 -8.77
CA LEU A 150 12.94 4.31 -8.70
C LEU A 150 12.48 5.72 -9.01
N SER A 151 13.15 6.70 -8.41
CA SER A 151 12.86 8.13 -8.61
C SER A 151 11.41 8.50 -8.29
N MET A 152 10.84 7.91 -7.24
CA MET A 152 9.48 8.20 -6.78
C MET A 152 9.27 9.73 -6.63
N HIS A 153 8.12 10.21 -7.11
CA HIS A 153 7.75 11.63 -7.14
C HIS A 153 8.60 12.51 -8.08
N SER A 154 9.44 11.93 -8.92
CA SER A 154 10.16 12.68 -9.96
C SER A 154 9.29 12.86 -11.22
N PRO A 155 9.73 13.69 -12.19
CA PRO A 155 9.08 13.75 -13.50
C PRO A 155 9.09 12.44 -14.28
N TYR A 156 10.07 11.57 -14.02
CA TYR A 156 10.23 10.27 -14.65
C TYR A 156 10.46 9.24 -13.56
N GLU A 157 9.47 8.39 -13.34
CA GLU A 157 9.52 7.26 -12.43
C GLU A 157 9.79 5.98 -13.25
N ILE A 158 10.59 5.08 -12.70
CA ILE A 158 11.00 3.86 -13.38
C ILE A 158 10.51 2.66 -12.57
N VAL A 159 9.83 1.74 -13.24
CA VAL A 159 9.39 0.45 -12.69
C VAL A 159 9.88 -0.70 -13.57
N SER A 160 10.06 -1.86 -12.99
CA SER A 160 10.32 -3.09 -13.73
C SER A 160 9.02 -3.64 -14.32
N LYS A 161 9.07 -4.07 -15.58
CA LYS A 161 7.96 -4.78 -16.22
C LYS A 161 7.67 -6.13 -15.54
N ILE A 162 8.70 -6.77 -15.00
CA ILE A 162 8.57 -8.04 -14.26
C ILE A 162 7.80 -7.79 -12.97
N ASP A 163 8.16 -6.77 -12.20
CA ASP A 163 7.48 -6.44 -10.94
C ASP A 163 6.02 -6.03 -11.19
N THR A 164 5.77 -5.27 -12.26
CA THR A 164 4.42 -4.93 -12.70
C THR A 164 3.59 -6.19 -13.05
N TYR A 165 4.20 -7.16 -13.72
CA TYR A 165 3.55 -8.43 -14.02
C TYR A 165 3.29 -9.25 -12.75
N MET A 166 4.22 -9.25 -11.79
CA MET A 166 4.01 -9.91 -10.50
C MET A 166 2.91 -9.23 -9.69
N ALA A 167 2.79 -7.90 -9.76
CA ALA A 167 1.66 -7.17 -9.16
C ALA A 167 0.33 -7.60 -9.78
N TYR A 168 0.24 -7.69 -11.10
CA TYR A 168 -0.94 -8.22 -11.77
C TYR A 168 -1.30 -9.62 -11.27
N LYS A 169 -0.31 -10.53 -11.17
CA LYS A 169 -0.55 -11.87 -10.63
C LYS A 169 -1.02 -11.84 -9.19
N ALA A 170 -0.41 -11.00 -8.34
CA ALA A 170 -0.78 -10.85 -6.93
C ALA A 170 -2.24 -10.44 -6.78
N PHE A 171 -2.67 -9.40 -7.48
CA PHE A 171 -4.07 -8.95 -7.44
C PHE A 171 -5.03 -9.98 -8.04
N LYS A 172 -4.65 -10.62 -9.14
CA LYS A 172 -5.47 -11.67 -9.73
C LYS A 172 -5.74 -12.80 -8.74
N VAL A 173 -4.71 -13.34 -8.09
CA VAL A 173 -4.90 -14.46 -7.14
C VAL A 173 -5.65 -14.02 -5.87
N PHE A 174 -5.51 -12.78 -5.46
CA PHE A 174 -6.26 -12.23 -4.33
C PHE A 174 -7.77 -12.18 -4.59
N PHE A 175 -8.18 -11.79 -5.80
CA PHE A 175 -9.60 -11.69 -6.17
C PHE A 175 -10.23 -13.02 -6.63
N THR A 176 -9.43 -14.05 -6.91
CA THR A 176 -9.95 -15.35 -7.34
C THR A 176 -10.06 -16.37 -6.21
N LYS A 177 -9.73 -15.99 -5.01
CA LYS A 177 -9.85 -16.79 -3.80
C LYS A 177 -11.02 -16.35 -2.96
#